data_24b928ad41aa9977b7b940e2b57a52a2
#
_entry.id   24b928ad41aa9977b7b940e2b57a52a2
#
_cell.length_a   1.000
_cell.length_b   1.000
_cell.length_c   1.000
_cell.angle_alpha   90.00
_cell.angle_beta   90.00
_cell.angle_gamma   90.00
#
_symmetry.space_group_name_H-M   'P 1'
#
loop_
_entity.id
_entity.type
_entity.pdbx_description
1 polymer ?
#
loop_
_entity_poly.entity_id
_entity_poly.type
_entity_poly.pdbx_seq_one_letter_code
_entity_poly.pdbx_strand_id
1 'polypeptide(L)'
;KYLARSFFFLLYQFIHTKYRRVEVAFVAHHTTAREVTEEEFFHKGEAGGTLISSGYQRALEIIEARYHPSLWNVYAFHCSDGDNFDSDNPAALRLAQELAATCNLFGYGEIKPLGTRHYESSMLGMFRRLEADNFQTVLIESREDVWPSFRALLAKDRAVK
;
A
#
# COMPACT_ATOMS: atom_id res chain seq x y z
N LYS A 1 -5.23 -6.14 11.59
CA LYS A 1 -5.09 -7.24 10.59
C LYS A 1 -6.39 -7.52 9.82
N TYR A 2 -7.56 -7.66 10.49
CA TYR A 2 -8.84 -7.96 9.82
C TYR A 2 -9.23 -6.87 8.80
N LEU A 3 -9.16 -5.58 9.17
CA LEU A 3 -9.51 -4.47 8.28
C LEU A 3 -8.61 -4.42 7.04
N ALA A 4 -7.30 -4.66 7.19
CA ALA A 4 -6.37 -4.73 6.07
C ALA A 4 -6.75 -5.87 5.10
N ARG A 5 -7.03 -7.05 5.64
CA ARG A 5 -7.47 -8.20 4.83
C ARG A 5 -8.76 -7.90 4.07
N SER A 6 -9.73 -7.28 4.74
CA SER A 6 -11.00 -6.89 4.11
C SER A 6 -10.79 -5.90 2.98
N PHE A 7 -9.91 -4.91 3.18
CA PHE A 7 -9.55 -3.93 2.15
C PHE A 7 -8.89 -4.60 0.95
N PHE A 8 -7.84 -5.41 1.17
CA PHE A 8 -7.13 -6.10 0.08
C PHE A 8 -8.00 -7.13 -0.63
N PHE A 9 -8.91 -7.80 0.08
CA PHE A 9 -9.86 -8.72 -0.54
C PHE A 9 -10.81 -7.99 -1.50
N LEU A 10 -11.36 -6.85 -1.08
CA LEU A 10 -12.22 -6.02 -1.95
C LEU A 10 -11.45 -5.51 -3.17
N LEU A 11 -10.21 -5.04 -2.96
CA LEU A 11 -9.35 -4.59 -4.05
C LEU A 11 -9.09 -5.71 -5.06
N TYR A 12 -8.71 -6.89 -4.57
CA TYR A 12 -8.44 -8.06 -5.40
C TYR A 12 -9.65 -8.45 -6.25
N GLN A 13 -10.84 -8.54 -5.64
CA GLN A 13 -12.07 -8.84 -6.36
C GLN A 13 -12.40 -7.77 -7.41
N PHE A 14 -12.26 -6.49 -7.05
CA PHE A 14 -12.56 -5.38 -7.95
C PHE A 14 -11.66 -5.38 -9.19
N ILE A 15 -10.35 -5.51 -9.02
CA ILE A 15 -9.43 -5.46 -10.15
C ILE A 15 -9.66 -6.63 -11.12
N HIS A 16 -9.98 -7.82 -10.61
CA HIS A 16 -10.30 -8.99 -11.44
C HIS A 16 -11.64 -8.88 -12.17
N THR A 17 -12.59 -8.09 -11.65
CA THR A 17 -13.85 -7.81 -12.37
C THR A 17 -13.69 -6.71 -13.40
N LYS A 18 -12.82 -5.73 -13.14
CA LYS A 18 -12.64 -4.56 -14.01
C LYS A 18 -11.70 -4.81 -15.19
N TYR A 19 -10.66 -5.61 -15.00
CA TYR A 19 -9.61 -5.82 -15.99
C TYR A 19 -9.54 -7.28 -16.44
N ARG A 20 -9.28 -7.49 -17.73
CA ARG A 20 -9.18 -8.85 -18.32
C ARG A 20 -7.85 -9.56 -18.04
N ARG A 21 -6.79 -8.79 -17.90
CA ARG A 21 -5.42 -9.29 -17.67
C ARG A 21 -4.87 -8.57 -16.47
N VAL A 22 -4.74 -9.30 -15.37
CA VAL A 22 -4.24 -8.80 -14.09
C VAL A 22 -3.16 -9.74 -13.59
N GLU A 23 -2.04 -9.16 -13.22
CA GLU A 23 -0.99 -9.81 -12.45
C GLU A 23 -0.93 -9.15 -11.08
N VAL A 24 -0.81 -9.93 -10.03
CA VAL A 24 -0.74 -9.44 -8.65
C VAL A 24 0.52 -9.96 -7.99
N ALA A 25 1.31 -9.06 -7.44
CA ALA A 25 2.46 -9.38 -6.60
C ALA A 25 2.15 -8.97 -5.15
N PHE A 26 2.28 -9.90 -4.23
CA PHE A 26 2.09 -9.65 -2.81
C PHE A 26 3.44 -9.47 -2.12
N VAL A 27 3.59 -8.38 -1.39
CA VAL A 27 4.79 -8.06 -0.63
C VAL A 27 4.46 -8.01 0.86
N ALA A 28 5.10 -8.87 1.62
CA ALA A 28 5.07 -8.82 3.07
C ALA A 28 6.36 -8.16 3.57
N HIS A 29 6.25 -7.25 4.53
CA HIS A 29 7.39 -6.56 5.11
C HIS A 29 7.29 -6.44 6.63
N HIS A 30 8.45 -6.48 7.25
CA HIS A 30 8.71 -6.11 8.64
C HIS A 30 10.04 -5.31 8.66
N THR A 31 11.14 -5.81 9.19
CA THR A 31 12.47 -5.21 9.01
C THR A 31 13.09 -5.52 7.66
N THR A 32 12.60 -6.55 6.99
CA THR A 32 12.95 -6.92 5.61
C THR A 32 11.66 -7.19 4.83
N ALA A 33 11.71 -7.04 3.51
CA ALA A 33 10.58 -7.31 2.65
C ALA A 33 10.85 -8.52 1.74
N ARG A 34 9.80 -9.27 1.49
CA ARG A 34 9.82 -10.39 0.54
C ARG A 34 8.52 -10.48 -0.24
N GLU A 35 8.61 -10.97 -1.45
CA GLU A 35 7.44 -11.39 -2.19
C GLU A 35 6.89 -12.69 -1.58
N VAL A 36 5.58 -12.78 -1.48
CA VAL A 36 4.87 -13.90 -0.87
C VAL A 36 3.75 -14.39 -1.77
N THR A 37 3.28 -15.60 -1.52
CA THR A 37 2.08 -16.10 -2.20
C THR A 37 0.81 -15.42 -1.69
N GLU A 38 -0.27 -15.48 -2.46
CA GLU A 38 -1.60 -15.02 -2.03
C GLU A 38 -2.02 -15.67 -0.70
N GLU A 39 -1.82 -16.99 -0.57
CA GLU A 39 -2.13 -17.74 0.64
C GLU A 39 -1.35 -17.21 1.85
N GLU A 40 -0.05 -16.99 1.69
CA GLU A 40 0.78 -16.42 2.77
C GLU A 40 0.32 -15.02 3.15
N PHE A 41 0.03 -14.16 2.17
CA PHE A 41 -0.40 -12.79 2.39
C PHE A 41 -1.70 -12.71 3.20
N PHE A 42 -2.69 -13.52 2.83
CA PHE A 42 -4.00 -13.49 3.50
C PHE A 42 -4.04 -14.29 4.81
N HIS A 43 -3.19 -15.29 4.99
CA HIS A 43 -3.27 -16.20 6.14
C HIS A 43 -2.12 -16.04 7.14
N LYS A 44 -0.90 -15.75 6.70
CA LYS A 44 0.22 -15.51 7.60
C LYS A 44 0.23 -14.05 8.05
N GLY A 45 0.65 -13.80 9.28
CA GLY A 45 0.87 -12.45 9.80
C GLY A 45 2.37 -12.24 9.98
N GLU A 46 2.89 -11.16 9.50
CA GLU A 46 4.23 -10.72 9.88
C GLU A 46 4.16 -10.06 11.26
N ALA A 47 5.19 -10.31 12.09
CA ALA A 47 5.34 -9.74 13.42
C ALA A 47 6.81 -9.30 13.59
N GLY A 48 7.01 -8.12 14.18
CA GLY A 48 8.34 -7.54 14.40
C GLY A 48 8.32 -6.03 14.18
N GLY A 49 9.47 -5.39 14.31
CA GLY A 49 9.63 -3.97 13.98
C GLY A 49 9.41 -3.71 12.48
N THR A 50 9.04 -2.49 12.13
CA THR A 50 8.65 -2.14 10.76
C THR A 50 9.68 -1.21 10.12
N LEU A 51 10.18 -1.58 8.94
CA LEU A 51 10.87 -0.72 8.00
C LEU A 51 10.02 -0.62 6.73
N ILE A 52 9.23 0.43 6.63
CA ILE A 52 8.33 0.66 5.49
C ILE A 52 9.13 0.78 4.19
N SER A 53 10.31 1.41 4.25
CA SER A 53 11.22 1.54 3.11
C SER A 53 11.55 0.21 2.45
N SER A 54 11.70 -0.86 3.23
CA SER A 54 12.01 -2.20 2.70
C SER A 54 10.90 -2.72 1.79
N GLY A 55 9.64 -2.49 2.15
CA GLY A 55 8.48 -2.86 1.35
C GLY A 55 8.42 -2.11 0.02
N TYR A 56 8.68 -0.82 0.03
CA TYR A 56 8.69 0.01 -1.18
C TYR A 56 9.86 -0.31 -2.11
N GLN A 57 11.04 -0.53 -1.53
CA GLN A 57 12.21 -0.97 -2.29
C GLN A 57 11.90 -2.30 -3.02
N ARG A 58 11.31 -3.26 -2.31
CA ARG A 58 10.96 -4.54 -2.91
C ARG A 58 9.90 -4.41 -4.00
N ALA A 59 8.92 -3.54 -3.82
CA ALA A 59 7.91 -3.26 -4.84
C ALA A 59 8.53 -2.68 -6.12
N LEU A 60 9.43 -1.71 -5.99
CA LEU A 60 10.16 -1.11 -7.13
C LEU A 60 11.00 -2.16 -7.88
N GLU A 61 11.71 -3.03 -7.17
CA GLU A 61 12.48 -4.14 -7.78
C GLU A 61 11.58 -5.09 -8.58
N ILE A 62 10.40 -5.42 -8.05
CA ILE A 62 9.44 -6.28 -8.74
C ILE A 62 8.90 -5.60 -10.00
N ILE A 63 8.58 -4.30 -9.91
CA ILE A 63 8.09 -3.51 -11.04
C ILE A 63 9.15 -3.47 -12.15
N GLU A 64 10.38 -3.13 -11.80
CA GLU A 64 11.48 -3.06 -12.77
C GLU A 64 11.74 -4.41 -13.46
N ALA A 65 11.74 -5.49 -12.68
CA ALA A 65 12.07 -6.82 -13.20
C ALA A 65 10.97 -7.43 -14.08
N ARG A 66 9.67 -7.15 -13.79
CA ARG A 66 8.56 -7.90 -14.40
C ARG A 66 7.44 -7.02 -14.98
N TYR A 67 7.25 -5.82 -14.46
CA TYR A 67 6.05 -5.00 -14.75
C TYR A 67 6.43 -3.58 -15.16
N HIS A 68 7.41 -3.45 -16.05
CA HIS A 68 7.91 -2.14 -16.47
C HIS A 68 6.77 -1.23 -16.95
N PRO A 69 6.71 0.05 -16.50
CA PRO A 69 5.57 0.94 -16.76
C PRO A 69 5.32 1.28 -18.23
N SER A 70 6.29 1.04 -19.11
CA SER A 70 6.07 1.17 -20.54
C SER A 70 5.17 0.09 -21.15
N LEU A 71 4.99 -1.04 -20.45
CA LEU A 71 4.23 -2.21 -20.89
C LEU A 71 3.02 -2.52 -19.99
N TRP A 72 3.04 -1.99 -18.77
CA TRP A 72 2.04 -2.27 -17.74
C TRP A 72 1.46 -0.99 -17.13
N ASN A 73 0.18 -1.02 -16.83
CA ASN A 73 -0.39 -0.07 -15.87
C ASN A 73 -0.14 -0.62 -14.47
N VAL A 74 0.66 0.09 -13.71
CA VAL A 74 1.09 -0.35 -12.38
C VAL A 74 0.27 0.34 -11.29
N TYR A 75 -0.25 -0.43 -10.38
CA TYR A 75 -1.01 0.03 -9.21
C TYR A 75 -0.37 -0.53 -7.95
N ALA A 76 -0.01 0.33 -7.01
CA ALA A 76 0.54 -0.08 -5.74
C ALA A 76 -0.42 0.28 -4.60
N PHE A 77 -0.59 -0.64 -3.65
CA PHE A 77 -1.41 -0.41 -2.46
C PHE A 77 -0.69 -0.92 -1.22
N HIS A 78 -0.60 -0.09 -0.21
CA HIS A 78 0.01 -0.42 1.07
C HIS A 78 -0.95 -0.14 2.22
N CYS A 79 -1.09 -1.10 3.13
CA CYS A 79 -1.80 -0.92 4.40
C CYS A 79 -0.86 -1.21 5.57
N SER A 80 -0.83 -0.30 6.54
CA SER A 80 -0.01 -0.39 7.74
C SER A 80 -0.78 0.19 8.94
N ASP A 81 -0.33 -0.06 10.15
CA ASP A 81 -0.83 0.60 11.37
C ASP A 81 -0.20 1.98 11.60
N GLY A 82 0.66 2.40 10.69
CA GLY A 82 1.36 3.69 10.74
C GLY A 82 2.63 3.67 11.59
N ASP A 83 2.97 2.52 12.16
CA ASP A 83 4.22 2.37 12.92
C ASP A 83 5.40 2.16 11.97
N ASN A 84 6.50 2.86 12.25
CA ASN A 84 7.76 2.78 11.52
C ASN A 84 8.89 3.25 12.41
N PHE A 85 10.10 2.76 12.21
CA PHE A 85 11.26 3.32 12.90
C PHE A 85 11.53 4.75 12.40
N ASP A 86 11.72 5.69 13.32
CA ASP A 86 11.99 7.10 12.97
C ASP A 86 13.19 7.26 12.03
N SER A 87 14.20 6.43 12.21
CA SER A 87 15.39 6.40 11.35
C SER A 87 15.09 5.99 9.90
N ASP A 88 13.98 5.28 9.66
CA ASP A 88 13.54 4.83 8.34
C ASP A 88 12.67 5.87 7.62
N ASN A 89 12.07 6.81 8.34
CA ASN A 89 11.10 7.75 7.78
C ASN A 89 11.61 8.51 6.54
N PRO A 90 12.86 9.01 6.50
CA PRO A 90 13.37 9.68 5.30
C PRO A 90 13.47 8.75 4.09
N ALA A 91 13.88 7.51 4.31
CA ALA A 91 13.97 6.49 3.25
C ALA A 91 12.57 6.07 2.77
N ALA A 92 11.63 5.87 3.69
CA ALA A 92 10.25 5.54 3.37
C ALA A 92 9.57 6.63 2.54
N LEU A 93 9.76 7.91 2.89
CA LEU A 93 9.21 9.05 2.13
C LEU A 93 9.82 9.13 0.72
N ARG A 94 11.12 9.01 0.59
CA ARG A 94 11.81 9.04 -0.70
C ARG A 94 11.32 7.90 -1.61
N LEU A 95 11.27 6.68 -1.11
CA LEU A 95 10.82 5.52 -1.88
C LEU A 95 9.31 5.56 -2.19
N ALA A 96 8.49 6.14 -1.30
CA ALA A 96 7.08 6.40 -1.58
C ALA A 96 6.90 7.35 -2.76
N GLN A 97 7.71 8.41 -2.82
CA GLN A 97 7.68 9.36 -3.94
C GLN A 97 8.13 8.70 -5.25
N GLU A 98 9.17 7.87 -5.22
CA GLU A 98 9.66 7.12 -6.37
C GLU A 98 8.60 6.11 -6.85
N LEU A 99 7.96 5.39 -5.93
CA LEU A 99 6.88 4.46 -6.25
C LEU A 99 5.66 5.19 -6.85
N ALA A 100 5.28 6.35 -6.30
CA ALA A 100 4.22 7.19 -6.87
C ALA A 100 4.57 7.68 -8.29
N ALA A 101 5.82 8.06 -8.54
CA ALA A 101 6.27 8.47 -9.88
C ALA A 101 6.24 7.31 -10.89
N THR A 102 6.46 6.09 -10.42
CA THR A 102 6.50 4.88 -11.24
C THR A 102 5.11 4.31 -11.55
N CYS A 103 4.17 4.44 -10.62
CA CYS A 103 2.83 3.84 -10.72
C CYS A 103 1.80 4.76 -11.41
N ASN A 104 0.74 4.16 -11.95
CA ASN A 104 -0.46 4.89 -12.35
C ASN A 104 -1.24 5.41 -11.13
N LEU A 105 -1.23 4.63 -10.06
CA LEU A 105 -1.83 4.97 -8.78
C LEU A 105 -1.03 4.32 -7.66
N PHE A 106 -0.77 5.08 -6.60
CA PHE A 106 -0.27 4.55 -5.34
C PHE A 106 -1.22 4.92 -4.20
N GLY A 107 -1.70 3.93 -3.47
CA GLY A 107 -2.61 4.09 -2.33
C GLY A 107 -1.97 3.66 -1.02
N TYR A 108 -2.03 4.52 -0.01
CA TYR A 108 -1.64 4.20 1.36
C TYR A 108 -2.86 4.25 2.29
N GLY A 109 -3.14 3.14 2.97
CA GLY A 109 -4.17 3.03 3.98
C GLY A 109 -3.58 2.84 5.37
N GLU A 110 -3.75 3.81 6.27
CA GLU A 110 -3.40 3.63 7.66
C GLU A 110 -4.57 3.02 8.44
N ILE A 111 -4.30 1.93 9.15
CA ILE A 111 -5.32 1.16 9.86
C ILE A 111 -5.16 1.38 11.35
N LYS A 112 -6.06 2.16 11.93
CA LYS A 112 -6.10 2.47 13.37
C LYS A 112 -7.47 2.16 13.95
N PRO A 113 -7.75 0.90 14.34
CA PRO A 113 -9.04 0.54 14.90
C PRO A 113 -9.40 1.40 16.11
N LEU A 114 -10.66 1.85 16.17
CA LEU A 114 -11.20 2.63 17.28
C LEU A 114 -10.92 1.92 18.62
N GLY A 115 -10.50 2.68 19.63
CA GLY A 115 -10.18 2.15 20.96
C GLY A 115 -8.79 1.55 21.12
N THR A 116 -7.97 1.49 20.05
CA THR A 116 -6.56 1.14 20.18
C THR A 116 -5.73 2.35 20.62
N ARG A 117 -4.67 2.11 21.41
CA ARG A 117 -3.72 3.19 21.74
C ARG A 117 -3.06 3.63 20.44
N HIS A 118 -3.24 4.89 20.08
CA HIS A 118 -2.52 5.50 18.97
C HIS A 118 -1.10 5.80 19.43
N TYR A 119 -0.12 5.24 18.73
CA TYR A 119 1.25 5.74 18.84
C TYR A 119 1.30 7.15 18.26
N GLU A 120 2.08 8.05 18.88
CA GLU A 120 2.18 9.46 18.47
C GLU A 120 2.76 9.63 17.06
N SER A 121 3.56 8.67 16.59
CA SER A 121 4.11 8.66 15.24
C SER A 121 3.15 7.98 14.26
N SER A 122 2.62 8.77 13.35
CA SER A 122 1.78 8.28 12.25
C SER A 122 2.43 8.61 10.91
N MET A 123 2.69 7.59 10.12
CA MET A 123 3.18 7.76 8.74
C MET A 123 2.18 8.52 7.87
N LEU A 124 0.88 8.43 8.17
CA LEU A 124 -0.17 9.14 7.45
C LEU A 124 0.07 10.66 7.39
N GLY A 125 0.47 11.25 8.53
CA GLY A 125 0.76 12.68 8.60
C GLY A 125 1.93 13.11 7.72
N MET A 126 2.95 12.25 7.60
CA MET A 126 4.10 12.46 6.73
C MET A 126 3.75 12.24 5.26
N PHE A 127 3.07 11.14 4.95
CA PHE A 127 2.67 10.81 3.57
C PHE A 127 1.68 11.80 2.96
N ARG A 128 0.81 12.43 3.76
CA ARG A 128 -0.09 13.50 3.29
C ARG A 128 0.63 14.74 2.75
N ARG A 129 1.91 14.90 3.05
CA ARG A 129 2.75 16.00 2.55
C ARG A 129 3.46 15.68 1.24
N LEU A 130 3.36 14.45 0.76
CA LEU A 130 3.93 14.08 -0.54
C LEU A 130 3.07 14.68 -1.66
N GLU A 131 3.71 15.46 -2.50
CA GLU A 131 3.09 16.10 -3.65
C GLU A 131 3.14 15.15 -4.87
N ALA A 132 2.10 14.34 -5.02
CA ALA A 132 1.91 13.49 -6.19
C ALA A 132 0.42 13.32 -6.49
N ASP A 133 -0.01 13.69 -7.68
CA ASP A 133 -1.43 13.67 -8.07
C ASP A 133 -2.08 12.30 -8.02
N ASN A 134 -1.28 11.25 -8.21
CA ASN A 134 -1.70 9.85 -8.20
C ASN A 134 -1.41 9.13 -6.88
N PHE A 135 -0.95 9.84 -5.85
CA PHE A 135 -0.78 9.30 -4.51
C PHE A 135 -1.98 9.65 -3.64
N GLN A 136 -2.57 8.65 -3.03
CA GLN A 136 -3.72 8.82 -2.15
C GLN A 136 -3.48 8.18 -0.80
N THR A 137 -3.94 8.85 0.25
CA THR A 137 -3.88 8.33 1.62
C THR A 137 -5.26 8.27 2.24
N VAL A 138 -5.55 7.21 2.99
CA VAL A 138 -6.80 7.04 3.72
C VAL A 138 -6.52 6.57 5.15
N LEU A 139 -7.47 6.84 6.05
CA LEU A 139 -7.50 6.31 7.40
C LEU A 139 -8.68 5.33 7.51
N ILE A 140 -8.42 4.14 8.06
CA ILE A 140 -9.41 3.07 8.24
C ILE A 140 -9.46 2.74 9.73
N GLU A 141 -10.50 3.17 10.42
CA GLU A 141 -10.67 2.98 11.85
C GLU A 141 -11.70 1.88 12.17
N SER A 142 -12.63 1.68 11.24
CA SER A 142 -13.73 0.73 11.40
C SER A 142 -14.00 -0.05 10.10
N ARG A 143 -14.91 -1.01 10.17
CA ARG A 143 -15.33 -1.77 8.99
C ARG A 143 -16.10 -0.90 7.98
N GLU A 144 -16.82 0.06 8.48
CA GLU A 144 -17.62 1.03 7.71
C GLU A 144 -16.74 1.91 6.83
N ASP A 145 -15.49 2.15 7.24
CA ASP A 145 -14.52 2.97 6.49
C ASP A 145 -13.89 2.24 5.30
N VAL A 146 -13.96 0.91 5.26
CA VAL A 146 -13.25 0.12 4.24
C VAL A 146 -13.74 0.48 2.83
N TRP A 147 -15.06 0.51 2.61
CA TRP A 147 -15.62 0.83 1.30
C TRP A 147 -15.41 2.30 0.87
N PRO A 148 -15.67 3.31 1.70
CA PRO A 148 -15.34 4.70 1.37
C PRO A 148 -13.85 4.92 1.09
N SER A 149 -12.95 4.32 1.86
CA SER A 149 -11.51 4.39 1.67
C SER A 149 -11.08 3.77 0.35
N PHE A 150 -11.61 2.60 0.02
CA PHE A 150 -11.40 1.94 -1.26
C PHE A 150 -11.78 2.85 -2.44
N ARG A 151 -12.96 3.46 -2.40
CA ARG A 151 -13.40 4.40 -3.43
C ARG A 151 -12.52 5.63 -3.52
N ALA A 152 -12.11 6.19 -2.38
CA ALA A 152 -11.24 7.36 -2.32
C ALA A 152 -9.87 7.08 -2.94
N LEU A 153 -9.27 5.93 -2.66
CA LEU A 153 -7.98 5.55 -3.25
C LEU A 153 -8.05 5.42 -4.77
N LEU A 154 -9.15 4.91 -5.31
CA LEU A 154 -9.31 4.73 -6.76
C LEU A 154 -9.76 5.99 -7.50
N ALA A 155 -10.18 7.05 -6.79
CA ALA A 155 -10.73 8.25 -7.41
C ALA A 155 -9.70 9.06 -8.23
N LYS A 156 -8.40 8.84 -7.98
CA LYS A 156 -7.30 9.50 -8.71
C LYS A 156 -6.49 8.56 -9.60
N ASP A 157 -7.10 7.46 -10.01
CA ASP A 157 -6.52 6.63 -11.06
C ASP A 157 -6.25 7.52 -12.28
N ARG A 158 -4.99 7.62 -12.68
CA ARG A 158 -4.64 8.26 -13.94
C ARG A 158 -5.22 7.41 -15.03
N ALA A 159 -6.39 7.80 -15.52
CA ALA A 159 -7.05 7.10 -16.61
C ALA A 159 -6.04 6.83 -17.72
N VAL A 160 -5.96 5.58 -18.12
CA VAL A 160 -5.15 5.13 -19.25
C VAL A 160 -5.50 6.00 -20.45
N LYS A 161 -4.51 6.70 -20.99
CA LYS A 161 -4.63 7.38 -22.27
C LYS A 161 -4.70 6.39 -23.40
#